data_48f89335da3401f3a1c73a9e9587a1fc
#
_entry.id   48f89335da3401f3a1c73a9e9587a1fc
#
_cell.length_a   1.000
_cell.length_b   1.000
_cell.length_c   1.000
_cell.angle_alpha   90.00
_cell.angle_beta   90.00
_cell.angle_gamma   90.00
#
_symmetry.space_group_name_H-M   'P 1'
#
loop_
_entity.id
_entity.type
_entity.pdbx_description
1 polymer ?
#
loop_
_entity_poly.entity_id
_entity_poly.type
_entity_poly.pdbx_seq_one_letter_code
_entity_poly.pdbx_strand_id
1 'polypeptide(L)'
;DWNEAIAKEYLGHGSSPKNLVPQSHDSSWICSICGVNKSYDNGTWRCASKSGIEYMMDPRNSINEADIFQFEELTAKNSDISIVRKMIEGTFLKGHEQEIINITNSKGVNAYYIVARLIQEQGKGGSELVSGKTGYYNAFNIGASGNTSAEVISNGLAYAQKKGWNTLDKSISGGIDFVADEYIKVGQNTLYFQKFNVTEKSTFSHQYQQNLFAAKTESATLRNTYLDIKTYDSQHTFVIPVFNNMPSTACLTPTGSSTVSSDADLVKINVKNSLKLRKAPEDSTKVDWLWKDEIVARLEKGTTKINGAYWDKIQKSNGNVGYAPRETFDYETDYKMYLVPVNTTSGDNNNSNNTLKGDVNGDGVIDAMDMYLIIQYLLGNIFWSNQVQKIADINEDLQIDAMDMYLMIQEILNSN
;
A
#
# COMPACT_ATOMS: atom_id res chain seq x y z
N ASP A 1 13.52 -21.06 4.23
CA ASP A 1 14.78 -20.35 3.98
C ASP A 1 14.56 -19.21 2.98
N TRP A 2 15.12 -18.03 3.24
CA TRP A 2 14.96 -16.84 2.40
C TRP A 2 15.50 -17.06 0.98
N ASN A 3 16.72 -17.53 0.88
CA ASN A 3 17.39 -17.69 -0.44
C ASN A 3 16.66 -18.71 -1.31
N GLU A 4 16.16 -19.77 -0.69
CA GLU A 4 15.35 -20.76 -1.41
C GLU A 4 14.03 -20.15 -1.89
N ALA A 5 13.32 -19.42 -1.02
CA ALA A 5 12.06 -18.77 -1.36
C ALA A 5 12.23 -17.82 -2.55
N ILE A 6 13.24 -16.94 -2.51
CA ILE A 6 13.55 -16.03 -3.61
C ILE A 6 13.91 -16.79 -4.90
N ALA A 7 14.74 -17.85 -4.81
CA ALA A 7 15.10 -18.64 -5.97
C ALA A 7 13.85 -19.29 -6.61
N LYS A 8 12.94 -19.83 -5.80
CA LYS A 8 11.70 -20.45 -6.28
C LYS A 8 10.72 -19.43 -6.87
N GLU A 9 10.62 -18.23 -6.32
CA GLU A 9 9.79 -17.17 -6.87
C GLU A 9 10.36 -16.57 -8.16
N TYR A 10 11.68 -16.60 -8.35
CA TYR A 10 12.34 -16.14 -9.55
C TYR A 10 12.39 -17.20 -10.66
N LEU A 11 12.07 -18.48 -10.37
CA LEU A 11 12.02 -19.53 -11.37
C LEU A 11 10.98 -19.27 -12.46
N GLY A 12 11.23 -19.86 -13.65
CA GLY A 12 10.32 -19.76 -14.81
C GLY A 12 10.42 -18.42 -15.55
N HIS A 13 11.33 -17.53 -15.15
CA HIS A 13 11.59 -16.32 -15.94
C HIS A 13 11.94 -16.71 -17.38
N GLY A 14 11.39 -15.96 -18.33
CA GLY A 14 11.59 -16.24 -19.76
C GLY A 14 10.66 -17.28 -20.39
N SER A 15 10.01 -18.16 -19.62
CA SER A 15 9.04 -19.14 -20.17
C SER A 15 7.66 -19.03 -19.53
N SER A 16 7.59 -19.29 -18.24
CA SER A 16 6.35 -19.21 -17.44
C SER A 16 6.69 -18.57 -16.09
N PRO A 17 6.84 -17.25 -16.03
CA PRO A 17 7.24 -16.56 -14.82
C PRO A 17 6.13 -16.61 -13.78
N LYS A 18 6.51 -16.82 -12.53
CA LYS A 18 5.60 -16.72 -11.39
C LYS A 18 5.24 -15.28 -11.05
N ASN A 19 6.13 -14.35 -11.37
CA ASN A 19 6.00 -12.96 -10.99
C ASN A 19 6.13 -12.05 -12.20
N LEU A 20 5.08 -11.26 -12.42
CA LEU A 20 4.98 -10.27 -13.49
C LEU A 20 4.81 -8.87 -12.91
N VAL A 21 5.34 -7.89 -13.60
CA VAL A 21 5.15 -6.46 -13.34
C VAL A 21 4.59 -5.77 -14.59
N PRO A 22 3.78 -4.70 -14.45
CA PRO A 22 3.32 -3.93 -15.60
C PRO A 22 4.50 -3.42 -16.43
N GLN A 23 4.36 -3.45 -17.75
CA GLN A 23 5.37 -2.93 -18.68
C GLN A 23 5.72 -1.46 -18.42
N SER A 24 4.77 -0.70 -17.89
CA SER A 24 4.95 0.72 -17.55
C SER A 24 5.78 0.95 -16.28
N HIS A 25 6.16 -0.14 -15.57
CA HIS A 25 7.02 -0.02 -14.40
C HIS A 25 8.46 0.31 -14.80
N ASP A 26 9.19 0.86 -13.83
CA ASP A 26 10.62 1.12 -13.95
C ASP A 26 11.39 -0.13 -14.39
N SER A 27 12.41 0.06 -15.23
CA SER A 27 13.23 -1.04 -15.76
C SER A 27 13.92 -1.87 -14.69
N SER A 28 14.17 -1.31 -13.51
CA SER A 28 14.75 -2.03 -12.38
C SER A 28 13.84 -3.11 -11.79
N TRP A 29 12.53 -2.95 -11.98
CA TRP A 29 11.54 -3.95 -11.61
C TRP A 29 11.40 -5.06 -12.65
N ILE A 30 11.95 -4.85 -13.85
CA ILE A 30 11.85 -5.77 -14.97
C ILE A 30 13.10 -6.66 -15.02
N CYS A 31 12.92 -7.95 -15.22
CA CYS A 31 14.01 -8.91 -15.34
C CYS A 31 14.94 -8.56 -16.51
N SER A 32 16.20 -8.24 -16.21
CA SER A 32 17.21 -7.88 -17.23
C SER A 32 17.56 -9.01 -18.18
N ILE A 33 17.34 -10.28 -17.79
CA ILE A 33 17.69 -11.46 -18.59
C ILE A 33 16.65 -11.71 -19.68
N CYS A 34 15.37 -11.57 -19.36
CA CYS A 34 14.28 -11.90 -20.29
C CYS A 34 13.28 -10.78 -20.50
N GLY A 35 13.21 -9.79 -19.58
CA GLY A 35 12.14 -8.80 -19.51
C GLY A 35 12.12 -7.84 -20.67
N VAL A 36 13.28 -7.52 -21.27
CA VAL A 36 13.36 -6.51 -22.34
C VAL A 36 12.71 -7.03 -23.64
N ASN A 37 12.81 -8.33 -23.91
CA ASN A 37 12.38 -8.92 -25.19
C ASN A 37 11.14 -9.82 -25.07
N LYS A 38 10.64 -10.09 -23.86
CA LYS A 38 9.46 -10.92 -23.63
C LYS A 38 8.36 -10.13 -22.91
N SER A 39 7.18 -10.19 -23.49
CA SER A 39 5.96 -9.65 -22.90
C SER A 39 4.92 -10.74 -22.74
N TYR A 40 4.02 -10.51 -21.82
CA TYR A 40 2.88 -11.37 -21.52
C TYR A 40 1.61 -10.55 -21.64
N ASP A 41 0.46 -11.20 -21.77
CA ASP A 41 -0.85 -10.57 -21.88
C ASP A 41 -0.88 -9.40 -22.90
N ASN A 42 -0.64 -9.75 -24.16
CA ASN A 42 -0.63 -8.81 -25.29
C ASN A 42 0.33 -7.60 -25.10
N GLY A 43 1.43 -7.81 -24.38
CA GLY A 43 2.48 -6.81 -24.25
C GLY A 43 2.39 -5.93 -23.01
N THR A 44 1.38 -6.10 -22.16
CA THR A 44 1.14 -5.24 -21.00
C THR A 44 1.98 -5.62 -19.77
N TRP A 45 2.50 -6.85 -19.72
CA TRP A 45 3.25 -7.36 -18.57
C TRP A 45 4.67 -7.79 -18.96
N ARG A 46 5.57 -7.72 -17.99
CA ARG A 46 6.98 -8.13 -18.06
C ARG A 46 7.32 -9.05 -16.89
N CYS A 47 8.32 -9.90 -17.08
CA CYS A 47 8.90 -10.70 -16.01
C CYS A 47 9.51 -9.80 -14.93
N ALA A 48 9.21 -10.07 -13.67
CA ALA A 48 9.74 -9.30 -12.55
C ALA A 48 11.25 -9.52 -12.36
N SER A 49 11.98 -8.49 -11.95
CA SER A 49 13.38 -8.61 -11.54
C SER A 49 13.50 -9.36 -10.21
N LYS A 50 14.67 -9.96 -9.98
CA LYS A 50 14.96 -10.64 -8.72
C LYS A 50 14.87 -9.66 -7.54
N SER A 51 15.43 -8.47 -7.68
CA SER A 51 15.37 -7.42 -6.66
C SER A 51 13.93 -6.94 -6.37
N GLY A 52 13.07 -6.91 -7.41
CA GLY A 52 11.65 -6.62 -7.24
C GLY A 52 10.93 -7.69 -6.40
N ILE A 53 11.25 -8.95 -6.66
CA ILE A 53 10.71 -10.07 -5.88
C ILE A 53 11.22 -10.01 -4.43
N GLU A 54 12.53 -9.79 -4.22
CA GLU A 54 13.13 -9.63 -2.90
C GLU A 54 12.47 -8.50 -2.10
N TYR A 55 12.27 -7.34 -2.71
CA TYR A 55 11.60 -6.21 -2.07
C TYR A 55 10.15 -6.52 -1.66
N MET A 56 9.38 -7.14 -2.57
CA MET A 56 7.97 -7.43 -2.33
C MET A 56 7.74 -8.60 -1.37
N MET A 57 8.65 -9.55 -1.33
CA MET A 57 8.60 -10.68 -0.40
C MET A 57 9.11 -10.33 1.00
N ASP A 58 9.94 -9.29 1.15
CA ASP A 58 10.44 -8.91 2.47
C ASP A 58 9.32 -8.29 3.31
N PRO A 59 8.85 -8.98 4.37
CA PRO A 59 7.72 -8.48 5.15
C PRO A 59 7.99 -7.11 5.78
N ARG A 60 9.25 -6.80 6.10
CA ARG A 60 9.67 -5.54 6.73
C ARG A 60 9.33 -4.32 5.88
N ASN A 61 9.27 -4.49 4.55
CA ASN A 61 8.89 -3.43 3.61
C ASN A 61 7.38 -3.14 3.60
N SER A 62 6.61 -3.92 4.35
CA SER A 62 5.15 -3.82 4.36
C SER A 62 4.55 -3.76 5.78
N ILE A 63 5.40 -3.67 6.82
CA ILE A 63 4.98 -3.42 8.20
C ILE A 63 4.79 -1.91 8.38
N ASN A 64 3.73 -1.40 7.79
CA ASN A 64 3.34 0.01 7.86
C ASN A 64 1.82 0.11 7.67
N GLU A 65 1.22 1.24 8.02
CA GLU A 65 -0.23 1.45 7.96
C GLU A 65 -0.86 1.22 6.58
N ALA A 66 -0.11 1.42 5.51
CA ALA A 66 -0.63 1.28 4.16
C ALA A 66 -0.74 -0.20 3.73
N ASP A 67 0.24 -1.01 4.09
CA ASP A 67 0.45 -2.34 3.51
C ASP A 67 0.25 -3.50 4.49
N ILE A 68 0.10 -3.22 5.82
CA ILE A 68 0.03 -4.24 6.86
C ILE A 68 -1.12 -5.23 6.64
N PHE A 69 -2.22 -4.81 6.01
CA PHE A 69 -3.39 -5.66 5.79
C PHE A 69 -3.14 -6.81 4.80
N GLN A 70 -2.02 -6.85 4.09
CA GLN A 70 -1.66 -8.06 3.34
C GLN A 70 -1.34 -9.25 4.26
N PHE A 71 -1.04 -8.99 5.53
CA PHE A 71 -0.78 -9.99 6.56
C PHE A 71 -1.99 -10.25 7.46
N GLU A 72 -3.13 -9.63 7.21
CA GLU A 72 -4.33 -9.87 7.99
C GLU A 72 -4.74 -11.34 7.92
N GLU A 73 -4.99 -11.94 9.09
CA GLU A 73 -5.44 -13.32 9.18
C GLU A 73 -6.88 -13.46 8.69
N LEU A 74 -7.06 -14.23 7.63
CA LEU A 74 -8.34 -14.43 6.96
C LEU A 74 -9.17 -15.60 7.53
N THR A 75 -8.66 -16.30 8.55
CA THR A 75 -9.41 -17.35 9.26
C THR A 75 -10.48 -16.76 10.16
N ALA A 76 -11.51 -17.55 10.47
CA ALA A 76 -12.59 -17.10 11.33
C ALA A 76 -12.10 -16.74 12.72
N LYS A 77 -12.52 -15.58 13.18
CA LYS A 77 -12.45 -15.12 14.57
C LYS A 77 -13.85 -14.70 14.98
N ASN A 78 -14.09 -14.57 16.28
CA ASN A 78 -15.35 -14.07 16.80
C ASN A 78 -15.63 -12.67 16.23
N SER A 79 -16.36 -12.64 15.11
CA SER A 79 -16.73 -11.41 14.46
C SER A 79 -17.86 -10.72 15.21
N ASP A 80 -17.71 -9.46 15.53
CA ASP A 80 -18.77 -8.66 16.15
C ASP A 80 -19.84 -8.30 15.11
N ILE A 81 -21.07 -8.76 15.35
CA ILE A 81 -22.20 -8.49 14.47
C ILE A 81 -22.48 -7.00 14.31
N SER A 82 -22.17 -6.18 15.34
CA SER A 82 -22.35 -4.73 15.27
C SER A 82 -21.38 -4.08 14.27
N ILE A 83 -20.17 -4.63 14.15
CA ILE A 83 -19.17 -4.22 13.17
C ILE A 83 -19.64 -4.64 11.77
N VAL A 84 -20.02 -5.91 11.57
CA VAL A 84 -20.53 -6.37 10.28
C VAL A 84 -21.73 -5.53 9.83
N ARG A 85 -22.66 -5.20 10.75
CA ARG A 85 -23.80 -4.32 10.45
C ARG A 85 -23.36 -2.94 9.96
N LYS A 86 -22.34 -2.34 10.60
CA LYS A 86 -21.79 -1.05 10.14
C LYS A 86 -21.13 -1.18 8.77
N MET A 87 -20.40 -2.28 8.54
CA MET A 87 -19.74 -2.52 7.25
C MET A 87 -20.71 -2.60 6.08
N ILE A 88 -21.87 -3.25 6.27
CA ILE A 88 -22.85 -3.47 5.20
C ILE A 88 -23.92 -2.38 5.11
N GLU A 89 -23.91 -1.39 6.02
CA GLU A 89 -24.87 -0.28 5.97
C GLU A 89 -24.69 0.53 4.68
N GLY A 90 -25.79 0.75 3.97
CA GLY A 90 -25.77 1.43 2.66
C GLY A 90 -25.18 0.61 1.52
N THR A 91 -25.03 -0.70 1.70
CA THR A 91 -24.59 -1.62 0.64
C THR A 91 -25.70 -2.60 0.24
N PHE A 92 -25.48 -3.35 -0.84
CA PHE A 92 -26.39 -4.42 -1.29
C PHE A 92 -26.50 -5.58 -0.29
N LEU A 93 -25.61 -5.64 0.71
CA LEU A 93 -25.58 -6.65 1.77
C LEU A 93 -26.42 -6.26 3.00
N LYS A 94 -27.03 -5.08 3.02
CA LYS A 94 -27.82 -4.59 4.16
C LYS A 94 -28.87 -5.59 4.59
N GLY A 95 -28.88 -5.95 5.88
CA GLY A 95 -29.80 -6.92 6.47
C GLY A 95 -29.32 -8.36 6.43
N HIS A 96 -28.16 -8.66 5.86
CA HIS A 96 -27.56 -10.01 5.80
C HIS A 96 -26.46 -10.24 6.86
N GLU A 97 -26.34 -9.37 7.89
CA GLU A 97 -25.25 -9.45 8.87
C GLU A 97 -25.19 -10.79 9.60
N GLN A 98 -26.34 -11.34 9.99
CA GLN A 98 -26.40 -12.60 10.73
C GLN A 98 -26.06 -13.79 9.82
N GLU A 99 -26.57 -13.81 8.61
CA GLU A 99 -26.30 -14.83 7.61
C GLU A 99 -24.82 -14.84 7.23
N ILE A 100 -24.22 -13.67 7.01
CA ILE A 100 -22.79 -13.53 6.72
C ILE A 100 -21.96 -14.12 7.86
N ILE A 101 -22.24 -13.76 9.12
CA ILE A 101 -21.53 -14.30 10.27
C ILE A 101 -21.67 -15.82 10.36
N ASN A 102 -22.90 -16.33 10.21
CA ASN A 102 -23.17 -17.77 10.28
C ASN A 102 -22.40 -18.52 9.18
N ILE A 103 -22.44 -18.02 7.94
CA ILE A 103 -21.74 -18.63 6.81
C ILE A 103 -20.23 -18.59 7.05
N THR A 104 -19.67 -17.41 7.35
CA THR A 104 -18.23 -17.25 7.53
C THR A 104 -17.68 -18.08 8.67
N ASN A 105 -18.38 -18.13 9.82
CA ASN A 105 -18.00 -18.98 10.95
C ASN A 105 -18.04 -20.47 10.57
N SER A 106 -19.08 -20.92 9.88
CA SER A 106 -19.21 -22.32 9.45
C SER A 106 -18.11 -22.75 8.46
N LYS A 107 -17.58 -21.80 7.70
CA LYS A 107 -16.52 -22.00 6.70
C LYS A 107 -15.11 -21.76 7.24
N GLY A 108 -14.99 -21.20 8.44
CA GLY A 108 -13.71 -20.87 9.06
C GLY A 108 -13.02 -19.65 8.44
N VAL A 109 -13.77 -18.65 7.96
CA VAL A 109 -13.26 -17.47 7.28
C VAL A 109 -13.65 -16.19 8.03
N ASN A 110 -12.80 -15.18 7.99
CA ASN A 110 -13.02 -13.88 8.63
C ASN A 110 -14.18 -13.12 7.93
N ALA A 111 -15.22 -12.78 8.70
CA ALA A 111 -16.40 -12.09 8.16
C ALA A 111 -16.08 -10.68 7.65
N TYR A 112 -15.17 -9.96 8.29
CA TYR A 112 -14.80 -8.60 7.87
C TYR A 112 -14.11 -8.62 6.49
N TYR A 113 -13.17 -9.54 6.31
CA TYR A 113 -12.54 -9.78 5.02
C TYR A 113 -13.58 -10.12 3.93
N ILE A 114 -14.51 -11.02 4.20
CA ILE A 114 -15.53 -11.42 3.22
C ILE A 114 -16.42 -10.24 2.84
N VAL A 115 -16.87 -9.45 3.81
CA VAL A 115 -17.68 -8.26 3.52
C VAL A 115 -16.91 -7.25 2.67
N ALA A 116 -15.66 -6.97 3.04
CA ALA A 116 -14.81 -6.05 2.26
C ALA A 116 -14.60 -6.56 0.83
N ARG A 117 -14.34 -7.87 0.67
CA ARG A 117 -14.19 -8.53 -0.62
C ARG A 117 -15.48 -8.44 -1.47
N LEU A 118 -16.64 -8.73 -0.89
CA LEU A 118 -17.91 -8.63 -1.59
C LEU A 118 -18.21 -7.21 -2.08
N ILE A 119 -17.93 -6.20 -1.24
CA ILE A 119 -18.08 -4.79 -1.63
C ILE A 119 -17.10 -4.42 -2.74
N GLN A 120 -15.87 -4.93 -2.70
CA GLN A 120 -14.87 -4.73 -3.75
C GLN A 120 -15.31 -5.34 -5.09
N GLU A 121 -15.81 -6.58 -5.07
CA GLU A 121 -16.19 -7.32 -6.27
C GLU A 121 -17.46 -6.74 -6.93
N GLN A 122 -18.44 -6.28 -6.14
CA GLN A 122 -19.76 -5.92 -6.61
C GLN A 122 -20.05 -4.41 -6.57
N GLY A 123 -19.19 -3.62 -5.88
CA GLY A 123 -19.49 -2.24 -5.51
C GLY A 123 -20.53 -2.14 -4.38
N LYS A 124 -20.64 -0.97 -3.75
CA LYS A 124 -21.59 -0.76 -2.64
C LYS A 124 -23.04 -1.01 -3.04
N GLY A 125 -23.44 -0.59 -4.24
CA GLY A 125 -24.82 -0.77 -4.75
C GLY A 125 -25.13 -2.17 -5.27
N GLY A 126 -24.14 -3.02 -5.40
CA GLY A 126 -24.27 -4.31 -6.10
C GLY A 126 -24.27 -4.17 -7.62
N SER A 127 -23.68 -5.14 -8.31
CA SER A 127 -23.73 -5.25 -9.77
C SER A 127 -24.95 -6.04 -10.26
N GLU A 128 -25.09 -6.20 -11.57
CA GLU A 128 -26.13 -7.08 -12.14
C GLU A 128 -25.98 -8.53 -11.70
N LEU A 129 -24.75 -8.97 -11.37
CA LEU A 129 -24.46 -10.33 -10.90
C LEU A 129 -25.08 -10.65 -9.53
N VAL A 130 -25.46 -9.63 -8.75
CA VAL A 130 -26.11 -9.77 -7.43
C VAL A 130 -27.50 -9.14 -7.39
N SER A 131 -28.04 -8.69 -8.52
CA SER A 131 -29.34 -8.02 -8.60
C SER A 131 -30.55 -8.95 -8.40
N GLY A 132 -30.35 -10.24 -8.54
CA GLY A 132 -31.45 -11.23 -8.50
C GLY A 132 -32.42 -11.21 -9.67
N LYS A 133 -32.26 -10.34 -10.67
CA LYS A 133 -33.15 -10.19 -11.82
C LYS A 133 -33.38 -11.49 -12.61
N THR A 134 -32.37 -12.36 -12.64
CA THR A 134 -32.45 -13.65 -13.34
C THR A 134 -32.83 -14.81 -12.42
N GLY A 135 -33.01 -14.55 -11.11
CA GLY A 135 -33.22 -15.58 -10.09
C GLY A 135 -31.93 -16.25 -9.62
N TYR A 136 -30.74 -15.76 -10.06
CA TYR A 136 -29.43 -16.26 -9.66
C TYR A 136 -28.51 -15.12 -9.24
N TYR A 137 -27.50 -15.45 -8.40
CA TYR A 137 -26.57 -14.50 -7.80
C TYR A 137 -25.14 -15.01 -7.93
N ASN A 138 -24.18 -14.13 -8.21
CA ASN A 138 -22.75 -14.45 -8.27
C ASN A 138 -21.95 -13.38 -7.55
N ALA A 139 -21.87 -13.51 -6.23
CA ALA A 139 -21.29 -12.48 -5.36
C ALA A 139 -19.75 -12.34 -5.48
N PHE A 140 -19.05 -13.36 -5.96
CA PHE A 140 -17.59 -13.39 -6.11
C PHE A 140 -17.12 -13.36 -7.57
N ASN A 141 -17.98 -13.05 -8.53
CA ASN A 141 -17.64 -12.99 -9.97
C ASN A 141 -17.02 -14.29 -10.52
N ILE A 142 -17.23 -15.44 -9.89
CA ILE A 142 -16.65 -16.71 -10.29
C ILE A 142 -17.20 -17.14 -11.66
N GLY A 143 -16.28 -17.40 -12.61
CA GLY A 143 -16.67 -17.74 -13.98
C GLY A 143 -17.22 -16.57 -14.80
N ALA A 144 -17.20 -15.36 -14.26
CA ALA A 144 -17.57 -14.14 -14.97
C ALA A 144 -16.44 -13.67 -15.87
N SER A 145 -16.34 -14.21 -17.07
CA SER A 145 -15.31 -13.89 -18.06
C SER A 145 -15.94 -13.65 -19.43
N GLY A 146 -15.28 -12.85 -20.26
CA GLY A 146 -15.77 -12.52 -21.61
C GLY A 146 -15.04 -11.28 -22.17
N ASN A 147 -15.26 -11.01 -23.46
CA ASN A 147 -14.67 -9.84 -24.13
C ASN A 147 -15.53 -8.58 -23.99
N THR A 148 -16.78 -8.74 -23.57
CA THR A 148 -17.74 -7.65 -23.35
C THR A 148 -18.36 -7.76 -21.96
N SER A 149 -18.85 -6.64 -21.41
CA SER A 149 -19.55 -6.64 -20.12
C SER A 149 -20.78 -7.56 -20.14
N ALA A 150 -21.48 -7.65 -21.26
CA ALA A 150 -22.65 -8.53 -21.41
C ALA A 150 -22.24 -10.01 -21.33
N GLU A 151 -21.13 -10.41 -21.97
CA GLU A 151 -20.60 -11.78 -21.87
C GLU A 151 -20.16 -12.10 -20.44
N VAL A 152 -19.44 -11.20 -19.78
CA VAL A 152 -19.00 -11.36 -18.39
C VAL A 152 -20.19 -11.62 -17.47
N ILE A 153 -21.26 -10.81 -17.57
CA ILE A 153 -22.47 -10.98 -16.79
C ILE A 153 -23.17 -12.30 -17.13
N SER A 154 -23.37 -12.58 -18.42
CA SER A 154 -24.03 -13.81 -18.87
C SER A 154 -23.31 -15.06 -18.39
N ASN A 155 -21.99 -15.12 -18.55
CA ASN A 155 -21.17 -16.26 -18.14
C ASN A 155 -21.17 -16.43 -16.61
N GLY A 156 -21.07 -15.32 -15.86
CA GLY A 156 -21.14 -15.34 -14.41
C GLY A 156 -22.49 -15.83 -13.87
N LEU A 157 -23.60 -15.41 -14.48
CA LEU A 157 -24.94 -15.88 -14.11
C LEU A 157 -25.20 -17.34 -14.54
N ALA A 158 -24.69 -17.77 -15.69
CA ALA A 158 -24.74 -19.17 -16.12
C ALA A 158 -23.96 -20.08 -15.15
N TYR A 159 -22.78 -19.63 -14.66
CA TYR A 159 -22.05 -20.31 -13.62
C TYR A 159 -22.87 -20.44 -12.33
N ALA A 160 -23.46 -19.34 -11.87
CA ALA A 160 -24.31 -19.31 -10.68
C ALA A 160 -25.52 -20.25 -10.81
N GLN A 161 -26.16 -20.30 -11.98
CA GLN A 161 -27.23 -21.22 -12.28
C GLN A 161 -26.78 -22.67 -12.18
N LYS A 162 -25.65 -23.01 -12.78
CA LYS A 162 -25.07 -24.36 -12.71
C LYS A 162 -24.77 -24.78 -11.26
N LYS A 163 -24.38 -23.81 -10.40
CA LYS A 163 -24.10 -24.04 -8.97
C LYS A 163 -25.35 -24.02 -8.09
N GLY A 164 -26.52 -23.65 -8.62
CA GLY A 164 -27.76 -23.53 -7.85
C GLY A 164 -27.77 -22.33 -6.90
N TRP A 165 -27.02 -21.27 -7.21
CA TRP A 165 -26.94 -20.03 -6.40
C TRP A 165 -28.17 -19.15 -6.68
N ASN A 166 -29.31 -19.60 -6.25
CA ASN A 166 -30.62 -18.91 -6.47
C ASN A 166 -31.01 -17.98 -5.31
N THR A 167 -30.10 -17.76 -4.33
CA THR A 167 -30.20 -16.72 -3.32
C THR A 167 -28.82 -16.07 -3.14
N LEU A 168 -28.80 -14.84 -2.61
CA LEU A 168 -27.57 -14.15 -2.32
C LEU A 168 -26.71 -14.95 -1.31
N ASP A 169 -27.32 -15.50 -0.25
CA ASP A 169 -26.63 -16.27 0.77
C ASP A 169 -26.01 -17.56 0.21
N LYS A 170 -26.68 -18.26 -0.70
CA LYS A 170 -26.10 -19.43 -1.39
C LYS A 170 -24.92 -19.04 -2.25
N SER A 171 -24.98 -17.89 -2.90
CA SER A 171 -23.87 -17.36 -3.69
C SER A 171 -22.70 -16.96 -2.81
N ILE A 172 -22.96 -16.29 -1.69
CA ILE A 172 -21.93 -15.94 -0.69
C ILE A 172 -21.29 -17.23 -0.14
N SER A 173 -22.10 -18.18 0.31
CA SER A 173 -21.61 -19.46 0.83
C SER A 173 -20.74 -20.21 -0.18
N GLY A 174 -21.20 -20.34 -1.41
CA GLY A 174 -20.48 -21.06 -2.46
C GLY A 174 -19.20 -20.36 -2.92
N GLY A 175 -19.19 -19.03 -2.91
CA GLY A 175 -17.98 -18.25 -3.19
C GLY A 175 -16.95 -18.36 -2.06
N ILE A 176 -17.40 -18.35 -0.80
CA ILE A 176 -16.53 -18.57 0.35
C ILE A 176 -15.93 -19.98 0.33
N ASP A 177 -16.69 -21.02 -0.06
CA ASP A 177 -16.16 -22.37 -0.24
C ASP A 177 -14.96 -22.38 -1.18
N PHE A 178 -15.06 -21.68 -2.31
CA PHE A 178 -13.96 -21.58 -3.26
C PHE A 178 -12.72 -20.94 -2.62
N VAL A 179 -12.88 -19.78 -1.98
CA VAL A 179 -11.74 -19.07 -1.34
C VAL A 179 -11.19 -19.87 -0.14
N ALA A 180 -12.07 -20.46 0.67
CA ALA A 180 -11.66 -21.20 1.85
C ALA A 180 -10.93 -22.49 1.49
N ASP A 181 -11.47 -23.30 0.60
CA ASP A 181 -10.94 -24.62 0.28
C ASP A 181 -9.66 -24.52 -0.55
N GLU A 182 -9.59 -23.59 -1.49
CA GLU A 182 -8.42 -23.42 -2.34
C GLU A 182 -7.23 -22.76 -1.61
N TYR A 183 -7.48 -21.83 -0.69
CA TYR A 183 -6.40 -21.03 -0.09
C TYR A 183 -6.34 -21.08 1.43
N ILE A 184 -7.41 -20.70 2.14
CA ILE A 184 -7.33 -20.46 3.59
C ILE A 184 -7.09 -21.75 4.35
N LYS A 185 -7.84 -22.82 4.07
CA LYS A 185 -7.74 -24.13 4.74
C LYS A 185 -6.46 -24.89 4.40
N VAL A 186 -5.79 -24.51 3.33
CA VAL A 186 -4.48 -25.09 2.97
C VAL A 186 -3.31 -24.28 3.53
N GLY A 187 -3.57 -23.30 4.39
CA GLY A 187 -2.56 -22.50 5.09
C GLY A 187 -2.24 -21.15 4.46
N GLN A 188 -2.77 -20.87 3.26
CA GLN A 188 -2.61 -19.56 2.60
C GLN A 188 -3.64 -18.57 3.17
N ASN A 189 -3.59 -18.34 4.46
CA ASN A 189 -4.58 -17.60 5.24
C ASN A 189 -4.30 -16.10 5.37
N THR A 190 -3.49 -15.54 4.50
CA THR A 190 -3.28 -14.10 4.32
C THR A 190 -3.16 -13.79 2.84
N LEU A 191 -3.40 -12.54 2.42
CA LEU A 191 -3.15 -12.12 1.03
C LEU A 191 -1.68 -12.33 0.63
N TYR A 192 -0.77 -12.11 1.57
CA TYR A 192 0.65 -12.38 1.36
C TYR A 192 0.90 -13.87 1.04
N PHE A 193 0.35 -14.80 1.81
CA PHE A 193 0.52 -16.24 1.56
C PHE A 193 -0.21 -16.72 0.30
N GLN A 194 -1.30 -16.07 -0.09
CA GLN A 194 -1.95 -16.34 -1.38
C GLN A 194 -1.10 -15.90 -2.56
N LYS A 195 -0.30 -14.85 -2.41
CA LYS A 195 0.64 -14.38 -3.42
C LYS A 195 1.97 -15.15 -3.39
N PHE A 196 2.56 -15.29 -2.20
CA PHE A 196 3.85 -15.96 -2.00
C PHE A 196 3.63 -17.20 -1.12
N ASN A 197 3.33 -18.34 -1.74
CA ASN A 197 3.06 -19.54 -0.95
C ASN A 197 4.34 -20.08 -0.29
N VAL A 198 4.62 -19.56 0.89
CA VAL A 198 5.73 -20.01 1.75
C VAL A 198 5.23 -20.85 2.93
N THR A 199 3.99 -21.33 2.86
CA THR A 199 3.39 -22.24 3.84
C THR A 199 3.88 -23.68 3.61
N GLU A 200 3.65 -24.57 4.59
CA GLU A 200 4.12 -25.96 4.52
C GLU A 200 3.46 -26.75 3.38
N LYS A 201 2.20 -26.47 3.09
CA LYS A 201 1.43 -27.19 2.09
C LYS A 201 1.62 -26.55 0.72
N SER A 202 2.06 -27.36 -0.24
CA SER A 202 2.31 -26.89 -1.63
C SER A 202 3.29 -25.71 -1.71
N THR A 203 4.27 -25.65 -0.81
CA THR A 203 5.25 -24.58 -0.70
C THR A 203 5.80 -24.18 -2.07
N PHE A 204 5.88 -22.89 -2.34
CA PHE A 204 6.32 -22.28 -3.59
C PHE A 204 5.46 -22.60 -4.81
N SER A 205 4.25 -23.09 -4.63
CA SER A 205 3.29 -23.34 -5.71
C SER A 205 1.90 -22.84 -5.30
N HIS A 206 0.92 -22.97 -6.19
CA HIS A 206 -0.46 -22.59 -5.91
C HIS A 206 -0.63 -21.09 -5.58
N GLN A 207 0.03 -20.22 -6.36
CA GLN A 207 -0.14 -18.77 -6.22
C GLN A 207 -1.48 -18.33 -6.83
N TYR A 208 -2.14 -17.39 -6.17
CA TYR A 208 -3.40 -16.81 -6.61
C TYR A 208 -3.29 -16.10 -7.97
N GLN A 209 -2.21 -15.33 -8.16
CA GLN A 209 -1.98 -14.59 -9.40
C GLN A 209 -0.50 -14.26 -9.62
N GLN A 210 -0.14 -13.97 -10.88
CA GLN A 210 1.24 -13.67 -11.27
C GLN A 210 1.65 -12.20 -10.99
N ASN A 211 0.71 -11.28 -10.82
CA ASN A 211 1.03 -9.88 -10.50
C ASN A 211 1.85 -9.80 -9.21
N LEU A 212 3.08 -9.29 -9.30
CA LEU A 212 3.99 -9.16 -8.16
C LEU A 212 3.41 -8.29 -7.05
N PHE A 213 2.62 -7.29 -7.40
CA PHE A 213 2.01 -6.33 -6.47
C PHE A 213 0.66 -6.77 -5.91
N ALA A 214 0.18 -7.96 -6.24
CA ALA A 214 -1.17 -8.41 -5.92
C ALA A 214 -1.53 -8.24 -4.44
N ALA A 215 -0.73 -8.80 -3.53
CA ALA A 215 -1.00 -8.72 -2.10
C ALA A 215 -1.07 -7.27 -1.59
N LYS A 216 -0.16 -6.42 -2.05
CA LYS A 216 -0.14 -4.99 -1.71
C LYS A 216 -1.36 -4.24 -2.26
N THR A 217 -1.72 -4.47 -3.50
CA THR A 217 -2.86 -3.80 -4.15
C THR A 217 -4.17 -4.20 -3.50
N GLU A 218 -4.35 -5.49 -3.22
CA GLU A 218 -5.55 -5.99 -2.56
C GLU A 218 -5.63 -5.53 -1.10
N SER A 219 -4.50 -5.51 -0.37
CA SER A 219 -4.45 -4.99 0.99
C SER A 219 -4.80 -3.50 1.07
N ALA A 220 -4.36 -2.70 0.12
CA ALA A 220 -4.72 -1.29 0.05
C ALA A 220 -6.23 -1.10 -0.18
N THR A 221 -6.85 -1.94 -1.00
CA THR A 221 -8.30 -1.92 -1.21
C THR A 221 -9.04 -2.34 0.05
N LEU A 222 -8.59 -3.39 0.72
CA LEU A 222 -9.15 -3.87 1.99
C LEU A 222 -9.05 -2.79 3.08
N ARG A 223 -7.87 -2.20 3.25
CA ARG A 223 -7.64 -1.07 4.16
C ARG A 223 -8.58 0.11 3.88
N ASN A 224 -8.68 0.53 2.61
CA ASN A 224 -9.56 1.64 2.24
C ASN A 224 -11.02 1.32 2.54
N THR A 225 -11.44 0.07 2.35
CA THR A 225 -12.79 -0.38 2.73
C THR A 225 -12.98 -0.25 4.23
N TYR A 226 -12.04 -0.69 5.06
CA TYR A 226 -12.11 -0.53 6.53
C TYR A 226 -12.17 0.94 6.96
N LEU A 227 -11.43 1.83 6.31
CA LEU A 227 -11.51 3.26 6.55
C LEU A 227 -12.88 3.85 6.16
N ASP A 228 -13.39 3.50 4.99
CA ASP A 228 -14.66 4.00 4.46
C ASP A 228 -15.86 3.61 5.34
N ILE A 229 -15.79 2.44 5.96
CA ILE A 229 -16.83 1.92 6.85
C ILE A 229 -16.53 2.13 8.34
N LYS A 230 -15.46 2.88 8.66
CA LYS A 230 -15.04 3.25 10.03
C LYS A 230 -14.79 2.04 10.96
N THR A 231 -14.17 1.00 10.42
CA THR A 231 -13.78 -0.21 11.17
C THR A 231 -12.27 -0.44 11.17
N TYR A 232 -11.50 0.52 10.67
CA TYR A 232 -10.05 0.47 10.64
C TYR A 232 -9.42 0.28 12.03
N ASP A 233 -10.00 0.91 13.05
CA ASP A 233 -9.54 0.82 14.45
C ASP A 233 -10.09 -0.41 15.19
N SER A 234 -10.78 -1.33 14.49
CA SER A 234 -11.25 -2.58 15.09
C SER A 234 -10.07 -3.53 15.32
N GLN A 235 -10.26 -4.56 16.14
CA GLN A 235 -9.22 -5.54 16.41
C GLN A 235 -8.92 -6.38 15.16
N HIS A 236 -7.71 -6.21 14.61
CA HIS A 236 -7.15 -7.02 13.54
C HIS A 236 -6.06 -7.96 14.07
N THR A 237 -5.85 -9.07 13.40
CA THR A 237 -4.74 -9.97 13.68
C THR A 237 -3.92 -10.14 12.42
N PHE A 238 -2.61 -10.01 12.57
CA PHE A 238 -1.68 -10.12 11.45
C PHE A 238 -0.75 -11.32 11.65
N VAL A 239 -0.56 -12.10 10.59
CA VAL A 239 0.39 -13.22 10.54
C VAL A 239 1.53 -12.82 9.62
N ILE A 240 2.65 -12.43 10.21
CA ILE A 240 3.82 -11.91 9.49
C ILE A 240 4.85 -13.04 9.39
N PRO A 241 5.24 -13.48 8.18
CA PRO A 241 6.23 -14.53 8.02
C PRO A 241 7.63 -14.05 8.42
N VAL A 242 8.39 -14.94 9.04
CA VAL A 242 9.81 -14.75 9.33
C VAL A 242 10.58 -15.85 8.63
N PHE A 243 11.51 -15.47 7.75
CA PHE A 243 12.33 -16.42 7.02
C PHE A 243 13.66 -16.66 7.73
N ASN A 244 14.15 -17.90 7.71
CA ASN A 244 15.53 -18.18 8.06
C ASN A 244 16.49 -17.57 7.02
N ASN A 245 17.64 -17.09 7.46
CA ASN A 245 18.69 -16.50 6.61
C ASN A 245 18.24 -15.26 5.83
N MET A 246 17.32 -14.47 6.37
CA MET A 246 16.99 -13.16 5.80
C MET A 246 18.22 -12.23 5.85
N PRO A 247 18.36 -11.30 4.89
CA PRO A 247 19.32 -10.21 5.00
C PRO A 247 19.13 -9.45 6.33
N SER A 248 20.22 -8.97 6.93
CA SER A 248 20.18 -8.22 8.19
C SER A 248 19.39 -6.92 8.08
N THR A 249 19.39 -6.29 6.91
CA THR A 249 18.60 -5.10 6.57
C THR A 249 17.46 -5.45 5.62
N ALA A 250 16.39 -4.67 5.64
CA ALA A 250 15.30 -4.83 4.70
C ALA A 250 15.78 -4.65 3.25
N CYS A 251 15.21 -5.46 2.34
CA CYS A 251 15.53 -5.37 0.92
C CYS A 251 15.13 -4.00 0.37
N LEU A 252 16.05 -3.37 -0.36
CA LEU A 252 15.81 -2.04 -0.92
C LEU A 252 14.86 -2.10 -2.12
N THR A 253 14.13 -1.02 -2.32
CA THR A 253 13.34 -0.82 -3.55
C THR A 253 14.26 -0.99 -4.76
N PRO A 254 13.86 -1.76 -5.79
CA PRO A 254 14.64 -1.84 -7.01
C PRO A 254 14.86 -0.47 -7.62
N THR A 255 16.11 -0.08 -7.73
CA THR A 255 16.50 1.18 -8.38
C THR A 255 17.19 0.85 -9.68
N GLY A 256 16.78 1.48 -10.78
CA GLY A 256 17.55 1.47 -12.03
C GLY A 256 18.96 2.01 -11.73
N SER A 257 19.96 1.43 -12.37
CA SER A 257 21.37 1.79 -12.18
C SER A 257 21.63 3.24 -12.62
N SER A 258 21.11 4.19 -11.87
CA SER A 258 21.56 5.57 -11.84
C SER A 258 22.30 5.70 -10.52
N THR A 259 23.59 5.93 -10.58
CA THR A 259 24.43 6.27 -9.44
C THR A 259 23.86 7.54 -8.80
N VAL A 260 22.91 7.35 -7.91
CA VAL A 260 22.56 8.38 -6.93
C VAL A 260 23.77 8.39 -5.99
N SER A 261 24.52 9.49 -5.98
CA SER A 261 25.68 9.61 -5.10
C SER A 261 25.25 9.40 -3.66
N SER A 262 26.17 8.88 -2.82
CA SER A 262 25.93 8.71 -1.37
C SER A 262 25.50 10.00 -0.65
N ASP A 263 25.66 11.15 -1.30
CA ASP A 263 25.32 12.48 -0.80
C ASP A 263 24.04 13.06 -1.42
N ALA A 264 23.21 12.23 -2.05
CA ALA A 264 21.96 12.71 -2.65
C ALA A 264 20.96 13.10 -1.56
N ASP A 265 20.37 14.27 -1.71
CA ASP A 265 19.24 14.74 -0.90
C ASP A 265 18.00 13.90 -1.29
N LEU A 266 17.69 12.90 -0.47
CA LEU A 266 16.59 11.98 -0.72
C LEU A 266 15.31 12.47 -0.04
N VAL A 267 14.20 12.36 -0.76
CA VAL A 267 12.86 12.68 -0.24
C VAL A 267 11.90 11.53 -0.50
N LYS A 268 11.01 11.29 0.47
CA LYS A 268 9.93 10.31 0.38
C LYS A 268 8.65 10.99 -0.05
N ILE A 269 7.90 10.37 -0.96
CA ILE A 269 6.62 10.86 -1.45
C ILE A 269 5.53 10.58 -0.42
N ASN A 270 4.97 11.63 0.16
CA ASN A 270 3.93 11.58 1.18
C ASN A 270 2.58 12.02 0.58
N VAL A 271 1.89 11.12 -0.07
CA VAL A 271 0.58 11.34 -0.68
C VAL A 271 -0.35 10.17 -0.38
N LYS A 272 -1.65 10.38 -0.54
CA LYS A 272 -2.63 9.30 -0.32
C LYS A 272 -2.45 8.14 -1.33
N ASN A 273 -2.21 8.45 -2.61
CA ASN A 273 -2.05 7.47 -3.68
C ASN A 273 -0.84 7.78 -4.56
N SER A 274 -0.92 8.84 -5.35
CA SER A 274 0.14 9.25 -6.28
C SER A 274 0.13 10.76 -6.52
N LEU A 275 1.25 11.28 -6.97
CA LEU A 275 1.47 12.68 -7.33
C LEU A 275 2.04 12.75 -8.75
N LYS A 276 1.66 13.75 -9.53
CA LYS A 276 2.23 13.95 -10.87
C LYS A 276 3.63 14.55 -10.76
N LEU A 277 4.62 13.90 -11.38
CA LEU A 277 5.88 14.51 -11.72
C LEU A 277 5.63 15.35 -12.99
N ARG A 278 5.83 16.65 -12.91
CA ARG A 278 5.53 17.61 -13.99
C ARG A 278 6.78 18.05 -14.71
N LYS A 279 6.61 18.49 -15.95
CA LYS A 279 7.69 19.05 -16.77
C LYS A 279 8.23 20.36 -16.19
N ALA A 280 7.35 21.18 -15.62
CA ALA A 280 7.67 22.39 -14.88
C ALA A 280 6.56 22.67 -13.85
N PRO A 281 6.79 23.53 -12.85
CA PRO A 281 5.76 23.89 -11.85
C PRO A 281 4.47 24.43 -12.48
N GLU A 282 4.59 25.21 -13.53
CA GLU A 282 3.48 25.84 -14.27
C GLU A 282 2.95 24.97 -15.40
N ASP A 283 3.72 23.97 -15.83
CA ASP A 283 3.34 23.06 -16.92
C ASP A 283 2.76 21.77 -16.35
N SER A 284 1.45 21.61 -16.50
CA SER A 284 0.73 20.42 -16.03
C SER A 284 1.04 19.14 -16.80
N THR A 285 1.88 19.21 -17.85
CA THR A 285 2.32 18.04 -18.62
C THR A 285 3.00 17.05 -17.70
N LYS A 286 2.45 15.84 -17.66
CA LYS A 286 2.99 14.75 -16.85
C LYS A 286 4.25 14.20 -17.50
N VAL A 287 5.35 14.15 -16.74
CA VAL A 287 6.56 13.40 -17.07
C VAL A 287 6.40 11.95 -16.59
N ASP A 288 5.97 11.78 -15.32
CA ASP A 288 5.78 10.48 -14.70
C ASP A 288 4.79 10.59 -13.53
N TRP A 289 4.53 9.46 -12.85
CA TRP A 289 3.86 9.39 -11.57
C TRP A 289 4.86 9.15 -10.44
N LEU A 290 4.65 9.83 -9.33
CA LEU A 290 5.30 9.59 -8.05
C LEU A 290 4.30 8.85 -7.17
N TRP A 291 4.71 7.71 -6.64
CA TRP A 291 3.83 6.88 -5.84
C TRP A 291 4.03 7.15 -4.35
N LYS A 292 3.00 6.88 -3.56
CA LYS A 292 3.08 6.94 -2.10
C LYS A 292 4.30 6.15 -1.63
N ASP A 293 5.04 6.72 -0.69
CA ASP A 293 6.25 6.17 -0.05
C ASP A 293 7.43 5.90 -1.00
N GLU A 294 7.34 6.29 -2.28
CA GLU A 294 8.48 6.24 -3.21
C GLU A 294 9.57 7.19 -2.73
N ILE A 295 10.83 6.71 -2.72
CA ILE A 295 12.00 7.53 -2.41
C ILE A 295 12.62 8.02 -3.72
N VAL A 296 12.85 9.32 -3.83
CA VAL A 296 13.39 9.98 -5.01
C VAL A 296 14.52 10.93 -4.62
N ALA A 297 15.43 11.20 -5.55
CA ALA A 297 16.49 12.18 -5.33
C ALA A 297 15.95 13.61 -5.58
N ARG A 298 16.16 14.52 -4.63
CA ARG A 298 15.90 15.94 -4.83
C ARG A 298 17.16 16.58 -5.41
N LEU A 299 17.05 17.08 -6.64
CA LEU A 299 18.14 17.74 -7.35
C LEU A 299 18.25 19.22 -6.98
N GLU A 300 17.10 19.84 -6.68
CA GLU A 300 17.00 21.26 -6.38
C GLU A 300 15.81 21.53 -5.47
N LYS A 301 16.03 22.21 -4.36
CA LYS A 301 14.98 22.66 -3.44
C LYS A 301 14.46 24.01 -3.90
N GLY A 302 13.19 24.08 -4.27
CA GLY A 302 12.59 25.34 -4.73
C GLY A 302 12.41 26.34 -3.60
N THR A 303 12.79 27.57 -3.85
CA THR A 303 12.74 28.68 -2.87
C THR A 303 11.63 29.68 -3.17
N THR A 304 10.97 29.57 -4.32
CA THR A 304 9.91 30.49 -4.74
C THR A 304 8.58 29.74 -4.82
N LYS A 305 7.52 30.36 -4.29
CA LYS A 305 6.15 29.85 -4.42
C LYS A 305 5.62 30.07 -5.82
N ILE A 306 5.13 28.98 -6.43
CA ILE A 306 4.47 28.99 -7.74
C ILE A 306 3.11 28.29 -7.56
N ASN A 307 2.02 28.98 -7.88
CA ASN A 307 0.65 28.48 -7.73
C ASN A 307 0.36 27.92 -6.31
N GLY A 308 0.81 28.63 -5.28
CA GLY A 308 0.55 28.28 -3.87
C GLY A 308 1.42 27.19 -3.28
N ALA A 309 2.38 26.63 -4.04
CA ALA A 309 3.27 25.57 -3.60
C ALA A 309 4.73 25.92 -3.80
N TYR A 310 5.61 25.38 -2.96
CA TYR A 310 7.03 25.25 -3.27
C TYR A 310 7.25 24.01 -4.11
N TRP A 311 8.06 24.09 -5.17
CA TRP A 311 8.28 23.02 -6.12
C TRP A 311 9.76 22.62 -6.14
N ASP A 312 10.02 21.35 -5.87
CA ASP A 312 11.35 20.79 -5.95
C ASP A 312 11.56 20.08 -7.29
N LYS A 313 12.77 20.21 -7.81
CA LYS A 313 13.21 19.41 -8.94
C LYS A 313 13.74 18.09 -8.44
N ILE A 314 13.15 17.01 -8.90
CA ILE A 314 13.45 15.66 -8.42
C ILE A 314 13.79 14.74 -9.58
N GLN A 315 14.54 13.70 -9.26
CA GLN A 315 14.86 12.60 -10.17
C GLN A 315 14.38 11.28 -9.58
N LYS A 316 13.62 10.56 -10.38
CA LYS A 316 13.25 9.18 -10.08
C LYS A 316 14.42 8.22 -10.34
N SER A 317 14.32 7.03 -9.77
CA SER A 317 15.27 5.93 -10.00
C SER A 317 15.38 5.53 -11.48
N ASN A 318 14.32 5.73 -12.28
CA ASN A 318 14.33 5.47 -13.73
C ASN A 318 15.01 6.57 -14.56
N GLY A 319 15.59 7.58 -13.92
CA GLY A 319 16.24 8.70 -14.58
C GLY A 319 15.31 9.84 -14.99
N ASN A 320 13.99 9.69 -14.89
CA ASN A 320 13.03 10.75 -15.18
C ASN A 320 13.22 11.93 -14.24
N VAL A 321 13.40 13.12 -14.79
CA VAL A 321 13.55 14.36 -14.04
C VAL A 321 12.35 15.25 -14.27
N GLY A 322 11.85 15.87 -13.22
CA GLY A 322 10.73 16.80 -13.28
C GLY A 322 10.53 17.55 -11.98
N TYR A 323 9.37 18.16 -11.84
CA TYR A 323 9.02 18.98 -10.69
C TYR A 323 7.82 18.40 -9.96
N ALA A 324 7.92 18.40 -8.63
CA ALA A 324 6.82 18.04 -7.74
C ALA A 324 6.63 19.11 -6.66
N PRO A 325 5.38 19.40 -6.24
CA PRO A 325 5.18 20.30 -5.12
C PRO A 325 5.75 19.63 -3.87
N ARG A 326 6.59 20.36 -3.14
CA ARG A 326 7.09 19.90 -1.84
C ARG A 326 6.01 20.01 -0.79
N GLU A 327 5.33 21.15 -0.79
CA GLU A 327 4.32 21.50 0.20
C GLU A 327 3.32 22.48 -0.38
N THR A 328 2.09 22.42 0.11
CA THR A 328 1.05 23.42 -0.17
C THR A 328 0.49 23.97 1.12
N PHE A 329 0.18 25.24 1.13
CA PHE A 329 -0.50 25.90 2.21
C PHE A 329 -1.83 26.45 1.67
N ASP A 330 -2.94 25.91 2.15
CA ASP A 330 -4.25 26.45 1.89
C ASP A 330 -4.76 27.10 3.20
N TYR A 331 -5.02 28.39 3.14
CA TYR A 331 -5.43 29.18 4.31
C TYR A 331 -6.74 28.71 4.98
N GLU A 332 -7.49 27.85 4.31
CA GLU A 332 -8.81 27.43 4.79
C GLU A 332 -8.87 26.00 5.34
N THR A 333 -7.94 25.08 5.03
CA THR A 333 -8.13 23.69 5.43
C THR A 333 -6.93 22.85 5.82
N ASP A 334 -5.73 22.94 5.19
CA ASP A 334 -4.63 22.01 5.55
C ASP A 334 -3.27 22.38 4.94
N TYR A 335 -2.21 22.32 5.77
CA TYR A 335 -0.83 22.19 5.32
C TYR A 335 -0.57 20.74 4.86
N LYS A 336 -0.04 20.57 3.66
CA LYS A 336 0.34 19.27 3.14
C LYS A 336 1.79 19.28 2.69
N MET A 337 2.61 18.45 3.34
CA MET A 337 3.97 18.16 2.89
C MET A 337 3.93 16.91 2.03
N TYR A 338 4.26 17.04 0.75
CA TYR A 338 4.27 15.94 -0.22
C TYR A 338 5.64 15.28 -0.38
N LEU A 339 6.72 16.02 -0.09
CA LEU A 339 8.10 15.54 -0.19
C LEU A 339 8.75 15.64 1.21
N VAL A 340 8.88 14.49 1.88
CA VAL A 340 9.46 14.40 3.24
C VAL A 340 10.93 13.97 3.12
N PRO A 341 11.88 14.69 3.73
CA PRO A 341 13.29 14.29 3.71
C PRO A 341 13.49 12.88 4.25
N VAL A 342 14.37 12.11 3.61
CA VAL A 342 14.78 10.77 4.07
C VAL A 342 16.19 10.89 4.64
N ASN A 343 16.33 10.73 5.94
CA ASN A 343 17.65 10.71 6.57
C ASN A 343 18.32 9.37 6.31
N THR A 344 19.30 9.35 5.40
CA THR A 344 20.18 8.20 5.18
C THR A 344 21.33 8.22 6.21
N THR A 345 21.14 7.58 7.35
CA THR A 345 22.29 7.24 8.22
C THR A 345 22.83 5.88 7.80
N SER A 346 23.81 5.87 6.90
CA SER A 346 24.79 4.78 6.79
C SER A 346 25.92 5.07 7.77
N GLY A 347 26.27 4.05 8.52
CA GLY A 347 27.18 4.11 9.66
C GLY A 347 28.51 4.81 9.43
N ASP A 348 29.02 5.22 10.57
CA ASP A 348 30.37 5.63 10.95
C ASP A 348 30.84 7.07 10.72
N ASN A 349 31.06 7.66 11.89
CA ASN A 349 32.11 8.62 12.28
C ASN A 349 32.01 10.09 11.86
N ASN A 350 31.76 10.86 12.91
CA ASN A 350 32.35 12.20 13.15
C ASN A 350 32.24 13.21 12.01
N ASN A 351 31.04 13.72 11.81
CA ASN A 351 30.93 15.17 11.60
C ASN A 351 29.61 15.64 12.22
N SER A 352 29.73 16.53 13.19
CA SER A 352 28.65 17.22 13.83
C SER A 352 27.87 18.02 12.77
N ASN A 353 26.91 17.41 12.11
CA ASN A 353 25.83 18.14 11.49
C ASN A 353 24.93 18.59 12.62
N ASN A 354 25.03 19.84 12.94
CA ASN A 354 24.19 20.59 13.85
C ASN A 354 22.75 20.49 13.33
N THR A 355 22.02 19.42 13.69
CA THR A 355 20.56 19.42 13.56
C THR A 355 20.05 20.43 14.54
N LEU A 356 19.59 21.55 14.03
CA LEU A 356 19.08 22.66 14.83
C LEU A 356 17.88 22.14 15.62
N LYS A 357 17.96 22.13 16.95
CA LYS A 357 16.85 21.73 17.81
C LYS A 357 15.68 22.67 17.54
N GLY A 358 14.51 22.11 17.29
CA GLY A 358 13.34 22.88 16.90
C GLY A 358 13.09 22.98 15.40
N ASP A 359 14.07 22.72 14.54
CA ASP A 359 13.89 22.67 13.07
C ASP A 359 13.30 21.31 12.67
N VAL A 360 11.99 21.15 12.89
CA VAL A 360 11.28 19.89 12.68
C VAL A 360 10.96 19.62 11.22
N ASN A 361 10.99 20.66 10.37
CA ASN A 361 10.79 20.54 8.94
C ASN A 361 12.10 20.34 8.17
N GLY A 362 13.26 20.54 8.82
CA GLY A 362 14.60 20.32 8.27
C GLY A 362 15.00 21.35 7.22
N ASP A 363 14.48 22.59 7.28
CA ASP A 363 14.80 23.64 6.31
C ASP A 363 15.98 24.52 6.72
N GLY A 364 16.50 24.33 7.95
CA GLY A 364 17.67 25.04 8.50
C GLY A 364 17.31 26.33 9.22
N VAL A 365 16.02 26.63 9.41
CA VAL A 365 15.53 27.80 10.13
C VAL A 365 14.48 27.33 11.13
N ILE A 366 14.52 27.87 12.36
CA ILE A 366 13.45 27.66 13.32
C ILE A 366 12.47 28.83 13.17
N ASP A 367 11.25 28.52 12.71
CA ASP A 367 10.24 29.56 12.49
C ASP A 367 8.82 29.11 12.88
N ALA A 368 7.83 29.93 12.53
CA ALA A 368 6.44 29.65 12.82
C ALA A 368 5.92 28.34 12.17
N MET A 369 6.59 27.84 11.14
CA MET A 369 6.22 26.60 10.47
C MET A 369 6.57 25.39 11.34
N ASP A 370 7.73 25.39 11.99
CA ASP A 370 8.13 24.31 12.91
C ASP A 370 7.19 24.26 14.10
N MET A 371 6.84 25.43 14.64
CA MET A 371 5.85 25.52 15.72
C MET A 371 4.49 24.97 15.30
N TYR A 372 4.03 25.29 14.08
CA TYR A 372 2.80 24.75 13.54
C TYR A 372 2.85 23.22 13.44
N LEU A 373 3.96 22.65 13.00
CA LEU A 373 4.13 21.20 12.89
C LEU A 373 4.14 20.51 14.26
N ILE A 374 4.74 21.11 15.29
CA ILE A 374 4.66 20.61 16.67
C ILE A 374 3.19 20.59 17.14
N ILE A 375 2.43 21.65 16.87
CA ILE A 375 1.01 21.71 17.20
C ILE A 375 0.25 20.57 16.48
N GLN A 376 0.49 20.34 15.19
CA GLN A 376 -0.15 19.25 14.45
C GLN A 376 0.18 17.87 15.02
N TYR A 377 1.42 17.65 15.45
CA TYR A 377 1.84 16.43 16.13
C TYR A 377 1.11 16.24 17.47
N LEU A 378 1.04 17.27 18.30
CA LEU A 378 0.34 17.25 19.60
C LEU A 378 -1.17 17.02 19.45
N LEU A 379 -1.76 17.50 18.36
CA LEU A 379 -3.17 17.26 18.02
C LEU A 379 -3.41 15.87 17.40
N GLY A 380 -2.36 15.08 17.19
CA GLY A 380 -2.46 13.75 16.56
C GLY A 380 -2.75 13.78 15.06
N ASN A 381 -2.60 14.92 14.41
CA ASN A 381 -2.85 15.08 12.97
C ASN A 381 -1.69 14.60 12.10
N ILE A 382 -0.47 14.53 12.66
CA ILE A 382 0.73 14.03 11.99
C ILE A 382 1.52 13.12 12.92
N PHE A 383 2.30 12.19 12.33
CA PHE A 383 3.16 11.27 13.07
C PHE A 383 4.62 11.50 12.67
N TRP A 384 5.51 11.48 13.66
CA TRP A 384 6.92 11.72 13.48
C TRP A 384 7.77 10.47 13.77
N SER A 385 8.87 10.33 13.03
CA SER A 385 9.92 9.37 13.37
C SER A 385 10.56 9.74 14.73
N ASN A 386 11.16 8.77 15.41
CA ASN A 386 11.90 9.01 16.67
C ASN A 386 12.98 10.10 16.54
N GLN A 387 13.50 10.32 15.33
CA GLN A 387 14.51 11.35 15.09
C GLN A 387 13.90 12.76 15.05
N VAL A 388 12.75 12.93 14.37
CA VAL A 388 12.03 14.22 14.37
C VAL A 388 11.50 14.53 15.78
N GLN A 389 11.04 13.52 16.52
CA GLN A 389 10.65 13.69 17.91
C GLN A 389 11.81 14.22 18.78
N LYS A 390 13.02 13.70 18.60
CA LYS A 390 14.23 14.21 19.29
C LYS A 390 14.59 15.65 18.91
N ILE A 391 14.28 16.09 17.70
CA ILE A 391 14.48 17.47 17.26
C ILE A 391 13.43 18.39 17.87
N ALA A 392 12.19 17.91 17.96
CA ALA A 392 11.06 18.64 18.54
C ALA A 392 11.09 18.75 20.06
N ASP A 393 11.69 17.76 20.74
CA ASP A 393 11.94 17.72 22.18
C ASP A 393 13.13 18.67 22.50
N ILE A 394 12.84 19.95 22.63
CA ILE A 394 13.86 21.00 22.74
C ILE A 394 14.52 20.98 24.12
N ASN A 395 13.75 20.68 25.18
CA ASN A 395 14.22 20.61 26.56
C ASN A 395 14.84 19.25 26.94
N GLU A 396 14.79 18.25 26.05
CA GLU A 396 15.34 16.89 26.22
C GLU A 396 14.73 16.09 27.38
N ASP A 397 13.45 16.35 27.71
CA ASP A 397 12.76 15.62 28.78
C ASP A 397 12.04 14.34 28.30
N LEU A 398 12.18 13.99 27.02
CA LEU A 398 11.57 12.85 26.32
C LEU A 398 10.05 12.98 26.11
N GLN A 399 9.52 14.17 26.26
CA GLN A 399 8.15 14.51 25.94
C GLN A 399 8.15 15.66 24.94
N ILE A 400 7.14 15.74 24.11
CA ILE A 400 6.92 16.88 23.23
C ILE A 400 5.63 17.53 23.72
N ASP A 401 5.76 18.72 24.31
CA ASP A 401 4.62 19.39 24.93
C ASP A 401 4.69 20.93 24.82
N ALA A 402 3.91 21.61 25.65
CA ALA A 402 3.84 23.07 25.66
C ALA A 402 5.18 23.74 26.06
N MET A 403 6.07 23.03 26.74
CA MET A 403 7.37 23.57 27.13
C MET A 403 8.29 23.68 25.92
N ASP A 404 8.29 22.69 25.03
CA ASP A 404 9.05 22.74 23.79
C ASP A 404 8.58 23.87 22.88
N MET A 405 7.26 24.03 22.78
CA MET A 405 6.65 25.16 22.05
C MET A 405 7.08 26.50 22.64
N TYR A 406 7.11 26.62 23.96
CA TYR A 406 7.55 27.84 24.63
C TYR A 406 9.03 28.15 24.34
N LEU A 407 9.89 27.15 24.42
CA LEU A 407 11.32 27.31 24.12
C LEU A 407 11.55 27.69 22.65
N MET A 408 10.79 27.09 21.72
CA MET A 408 10.83 27.45 20.31
C MET A 408 10.43 28.90 20.08
N ILE A 409 9.37 29.39 20.74
CA ILE A 409 8.97 30.78 20.65
C ILE A 409 10.11 31.71 21.13
N GLN A 410 10.80 31.35 22.21
CA GLN A 410 11.94 32.12 22.68
C GLN A 410 13.09 32.15 21.66
N GLU A 411 13.38 31.05 20.98
CA GLU A 411 14.39 31.02 19.92
C GLU A 411 13.98 31.87 18.72
N ILE A 412 12.77 31.79 18.25
CA ILE A 412 12.24 32.60 17.14
C ILE A 412 12.32 34.11 17.49
N LEU A 413 11.99 34.46 18.71
CA LEU A 413 12.03 35.89 19.17
C LEU A 413 13.48 36.40 19.34
N ASN A 414 14.43 35.53 19.66
CA ASN A 414 15.83 35.90 19.83
C ASN A 414 16.63 35.89 18.51
N SER A 415 16.07 35.30 17.46
CA SER A 415 16.70 35.20 16.12
C SER A 415 16.35 36.40 15.22
N ASN A 416 15.44 37.29 15.65
CA ASN A 416 15.07 38.57 15.02
C ASN A 416 15.74 39.71 15.78
#